data_aa202defda8ca50a35a053d4544ccdc4
#
_entry.id   aa202defda8ca50a35a053d4544ccdc4
#
_cell.length_a   1.000
_cell.length_b   1.000
_cell.length_c   1.000
_cell.angle_alpha   90.00
_cell.angle_beta   90.00
_cell.angle_gamma   90.00
#
_symmetry.space_group_name_H-M   'P 1'
#
loop_
_entity.id
_entity.type
_entity.pdbx_description
1 polymer ?
#
loop_
_entity_poly.entity_id
_entity_poly.type
_entity_poly.pdbx_seq_one_letter_code
_entity_poly.pdbx_strand_id
1 'polypeptide(L)'
;MVMIRLPSGEYRECEAERIIDCLPEGVGLIARVDGRLLDLTAPPPREGEVEILDFNSREGREAYWHTTSHILAQAVKELYPNAKLGIGPPIEEGFYYDFDIGDEVFTPEDLKRIEAKMREIIERNLPLKRVEMSREEAIKLFQERGEPYKVELLREMEEETVSVYWQGDFVDLCRGPHLPSTGYVRYVKLLSSSSAYWRGIETNPVMQRIYGISYPEEEMLREYLHRLEEAKRRDHRVLGAKLDLFSIHEECGAGLILWHPKGAMLRRIIADYVLDEYLKRGYQLVSTPHIARGELWEISGHMGYYIENMYVFEKGGERYVVKPMNCPFHILIYKTKTRSYRDLPIRYTELGTVYRYERSGTLHGLLRVRGFTQDDAHIFCTPEQLEDEVLGVLDLTLHILRTMGFKEFKVVLSTRDPEHPEKYMGTDEEWRRAQEALIRALER
;
A
#
# COMPACT_ATOMS: atom_id res chain seq x y z
N MET A 1 28.92 -30.03 3.92
CA MET A 1 29.36 -28.84 4.72
C MET A 1 28.79 -27.63 4.05
N VAL A 2 27.98 -26.86 4.71
CA VAL A 2 27.27 -25.69 4.15
C VAL A 2 27.76 -24.44 4.88
N MET A 3 27.93 -23.34 4.14
CA MET A 3 28.31 -22.05 4.72
C MET A 3 27.05 -21.26 5.07
N ILE A 4 26.94 -20.83 6.30
CA ILE A 4 25.87 -19.96 6.78
C ILE A 4 26.41 -18.55 6.92
N ARG A 5 25.74 -17.59 6.27
CA ARG A 5 25.97 -16.17 6.43
C ARG A 5 25.00 -15.59 7.46
N LEU A 6 25.52 -15.06 8.55
CA LEU A 6 24.73 -14.43 9.60
C LEU A 6 24.31 -13.00 9.22
N PRO A 7 23.29 -12.40 9.87
CA PRO A 7 22.90 -11.00 9.64
C PRO A 7 24.03 -10.00 9.90
N SER A 8 25.00 -10.36 10.77
CA SER A 8 26.22 -9.57 11.01
C SER A 8 27.21 -9.57 9.84
N GLY A 9 27.02 -10.43 8.85
CA GLY A 9 27.96 -10.69 7.75
C GLY A 9 29.03 -11.74 8.07
N GLU A 10 29.05 -12.31 9.27
CA GLU A 10 29.93 -13.40 9.68
C GLU A 10 29.51 -14.71 8.99
N TYR A 11 30.49 -15.55 8.59
CA TYR A 11 30.26 -16.87 8.01
C TYR A 11 30.56 -17.98 9.01
N ARG A 12 29.71 -19.02 9.01
CA ARG A 12 29.87 -20.22 9.84
C ARG A 12 29.65 -21.48 9.02
N GLU A 13 30.37 -22.53 9.37
CA GLU A 13 30.14 -23.88 8.84
C GLU A 13 28.98 -24.54 9.57
N CYS A 14 28.15 -25.28 8.83
CA CYS A 14 27.01 -26.03 9.35
C CYS A 14 27.07 -27.50 8.91
N GLU A 15 26.96 -28.39 9.87
CA GLU A 15 26.84 -29.84 9.67
C GLU A 15 25.67 -30.45 10.45
N ALA A 16 24.79 -29.62 11.01
CA ALA A 16 23.65 -30.07 11.81
C ALA A 16 22.46 -30.51 10.93
N GLU A 17 21.49 -31.18 11.57
CA GLU A 17 20.26 -31.64 10.90
C GLU A 17 19.31 -30.48 10.55
N ARG A 18 19.37 -29.37 11.29
CA ARG A 18 18.55 -28.18 11.10
C ARG A 18 19.42 -26.95 11.06
N ILE A 19 19.00 -25.94 10.26
CA ILE A 19 19.72 -24.68 10.15
C ILE A 19 19.86 -23.99 11.51
N ILE A 20 18.81 -24.01 12.34
CA ILE A 20 18.79 -23.38 13.67
C ILE A 20 19.88 -23.94 14.61
N ASP A 21 20.23 -25.20 14.49
CA ASP A 21 21.22 -25.86 15.36
C ASP A 21 22.66 -25.39 15.10
N CYS A 22 22.87 -24.68 13.97
CA CYS A 22 24.14 -24.05 13.61
C CYS A 22 24.24 -22.59 14.04
N LEU A 23 23.15 -22.00 14.56
CA LEU A 23 23.08 -20.59 14.89
C LEU A 23 23.31 -20.34 16.39
N PRO A 24 23.86 -19.18 16.75
CA PRO A 24 23.80 -18.74 18.14
C PRO A 24 22.35 -18.57 18.59
N GLU A 25 22.09 -18.75 19.88
CA GLU A 25 20.75 -18.59 20.45
C GLU A 25 20.17 -17.20 20.14
N GLY A 26 18.94 -17.19 19.62
CA GLY A 26 18.21 -15.94 19.30
C GLY A 26 18.67 -15.23 18.02
N VAL A 27 19.60 -15.78 17.26
CA VAL A 27 20.08 -15.19 16.01
C VAL A 27 19.25 -15.69 14.82
N GLY A 28 18.68 -14.73 14.06
CA GLY A 28 17.93 -15.01 12.84
C GLY A 28 16.46 -15.39 13.09
N LEU A 29 15.68 -15.23 12.06
CA LEU A 29 14.24 -15.52 12.04
C LEU A 29 13.90 -16.59 11.00
N ILE A 30 14.46 -16.46 9.81
CA ILE A 30 14.29 -17.37 8.67
C ILE A 30 15.60 -17.47 7.89
N ALA A 31 15.66 -18.38 6.93
CA ALA A 31 16.81 -18.56 6.04
C ALA A 31 16.41 -18.31 4.58
N ARG A 32 17.38 -17.84 3.79
CA ARG A 32 17.29 -17.75 2.32
C ARG A 32 18.34 -18.69 1.71
N VAL A 33 17.89 -19.56 0.80
CA VAL A 33 18.74 -20.51 0.05
C VAL A 33 18.34 -20.43 -1.42
N ASP A 34 19.26 -20.09 -2.29
CA ASP A 34 19.02 -19.96 -3.74
C ASP A 34 17.75 -19.14 -4.09
N GLY A 35 17.52 -18.05 -3.35
CA GLY A 35 16.36 -17.18 -3.49
C GLY A 35 15.06 -17.70 -2.85
N ARG A 36 15.05 -18.92 -2.30
CA ARG A 36 13.89 -19.47 -1.59
C ARG A 36 13.99 -19.22 -0.09
N LEU A 37 12.86 -18.90 0.51
CA LEU A 37 12.76 -18.68 1.95
C LEU A 37 12.39 -19.99 2.66
N LEU A 38 13.09 -20.30 3.75
CA LEU A 38 12.94 -21.51 4.55
C LEU A 38 12.81 -21.16 6.04
N ASP A 39 12.09 -22.02 6.76
CA ASP A 39 12.12 -22.02 8.23
C ASP A 39 13.52 -22.36 8.74
N LEU A 40 13.94 -21.77 9.84
CA LEU A 40 15.21 -22.17 10.49
C LEU A 40 15.20 -23.62 11.00
N THR A 41 14.03 -24.22 11.17
CA THR A 41 13.86 -25.63 11.55
C THR A 41 14.00 -26.59 10.38
N ALA A 42 14.12 -26.09 9.15
CA ALA A 42 14.36 -26.91 7.96
C ALA A 42 15.80 -27.47 7.95
N PRO A 43 16.03 -28.61 7.27
CA PRO A 43 17.39 -29.11 7.06
C PRO A 43 18.17 -28.15 6.15
N PRO A 44 19.48 -27.95 6.39
CA PRO A 44 20.33 -27.20 5.50
C PRO A 44 20.44 -27.90 4.14
N PRO A 45 20.67 -27.16 3.04
CA PRO A 45 20.91 -27.74 1.73
C PRO A 45 22.19 -28.59 1.76
N ARG A 46 22.36 -29.47 0.77
CA ARG A 46 23.59 -30.31 0.68
C ARG A 46 24.82 -29.49 0.30
N GLU A 47 24.64 -28.47 -0.50
CA GLU A 47 25.69 -27.56 -0.99
C GLU A 47 25.09 -26.16 -1.14
N GLY A 48 25.95 -25.12 -1.12
CA GLY A 48 25.54 -23.73 -1.31
C GLY A 48 25.71 -22.84 -0.07
N GLU A 49 25.17 -21.65 -0.16
CA GLU A 49 25.20 -20.65 0.90
C GLU A 49 23.78 -20.50 1.50
N VAL A 50 23.71 -20.44 2.81
CA VAL A 50 22.47 -20.14 3.55
C VAL A 50 22.60 -18.75 4.16
N GLU A 51 21.79 -17.82 3.72
CA GLU A 51 21.72 -16.48 4.30
C GLU A 51 20.65 -16.44 5.40
N ILE A 52 21.05 -16.03 6.59
CA ILE A 52 20.13 -15.87 7.73
C ILE A 52 19.59 -14.47 7.75
N LEU A 53 18.26 -14.35 7.80
CA LEU A 53 17.54 -13.10 7.80
C LEU A 53 16.96 -12.81 9.18
N ASP A 54 17.12 -11.57 9.63
CA ASP A 54 16.57 -11.02 10.87
C ASP A 54 15.42 -10.04 10.61
N PHE A 55 14.97 -9.37 11.67
CA PHE A 55 13.87 -8.38 11.59
C PHE A 55 14.25 -7.13 10.76
N ASN A 56 15.53 -6.85 10.50
CA ASN A 56 15.95 -5.70 9.68
C ASN A 56 15.71 -5.97 8.19
N SER A 57 15.69 -7.23 7.77
CA SER A 57 15.32 -7.61 6.41
C SER A 57 13.80 -7.53 6.20
N ARG A 58 13.37 -7.27 4.97
CA ARG A 58 11.95 -7.25 4.62
C ARG A 58 11.28 -8.61 4.89
N GLU A 59 11.90 -9.67 4.40
CA GLU A 59 11.35 -11.03 4.49
C GLU A 59 11.34 -11.54 5.94
N GLY A 60 12.35 -11.16 6.74
CA GLY A 60 12.36 -11.47 8.17
C GLY A 60 11.22 -10.79 8.91
N ARG A 61 10.92 -9.52 8.62
CA ARG A 61 9.75 -8.82 9.16
C ARG A 61 8.43 -9.46 8.74
N GLU A 62 8.29 -9.80 7.45
CA GLU A 62 7.09 -10.46 6.94
C GLU A 62 6.85 -11.81 7.66
N ALA A 63 7.88 -12.63 7.85
CA ALA A 63 7.78 -13.90 8.57
C ALA A 63 7.46 -13.70 10.06
N TYR A 64 8.00 -12.65 10.69
CA TYR A 64 7.72 -12.28 12.06
C TYR A 64 6.24 -11.92 12.25
N TRP A 65 5.72 -11.04 11.42
CA TRP A 65 4.32 -10.63 11.45
C TRP A 65 3.37 -11.76 11.05
N HIS A 66 3.76 -12.58 10.08
CA HIS A 66 2.99 -13.74 9.68
C HIS A 66 2.87 -14.77 10.82
N THR A 67 3.96 -15.03 11.55
CA THR A 67 3.89 -15.86 12.75
C THR A 67 3.02 -15.25 13.83
N THR A 68 3.09 -13.94 14.01
CA THR A 68 2.22 -13.23 14.96
C THR A 68 0.75 -13.32 14.58
N SER A 69 0.42 -13.33 13.29
CA SER A 69 -0.96 -13.52 12.82
C SER A 69 -1.51 -14.92 13.15
N HIS A 70 -0.67 -15.96 13.12
CA HIS A 70 -1.05 -17.32 13.57
C HIS A 70 -1.25 -17.37 15.09
N ILE A 71 -0.45 -16.64 15.88
CA ILE A 71 -0.65 -16.50 17.33
C ILE A 71 -2.00 -15.82 17.61
N LEU A 72 -2.35 -14.79 16.83
CA LEU A 72 -3.66 -14.14 16.90
C LEU A 72 -4.78 -15.15 16.59
N ALA A 73 -4.65 -15.92 15.52
CA ALA A 73 -5.64 -16.92 15.13
C ALA A 73 -5.86 -17.96 16.20
N GLN A 74 -4.79 -18.48 16.81
CA GLN A 74 -4.87 -19.40 17.96
C GLN A 74 -5.55 -18.74 19.16
N ALA A 75 -5.19 -17.50 19.51
CA ALA A 75 -5.78 -16.78 20.63
C ALA A 75 -7.29 -16.59 20.46
N VAL A 76 -7.73 -16.23 19.24
CA VAL A 76 -9.17 -16.12 18.94
C VAL A 76 -9.84 -17.48 19.03
N LYS A 77 -9.28 -18.56 18.49
CA LYS A 77 -9.87 -19.91 18.59
C LYS A 77 -9.97 -20.41 20.03
N GLU A 78 -8.98 -20.11 20.89
CA GLU A 78 -9.03 -20.50 22.31
C GLU A 78 -10.11 -19.70 23.09
N LEU A 79 -10.38 -18.46 22.72
CA LEU A 79 -11.40 -17.61 23.38
C LEU A 79 -12.79 -17.75 22.74
N TYR A 80 -12.85 -17.99 21.43
CA TYR A 80 -14.06 -18.08 20.61
C TYR A 80 -14.02 -19.37 19.77
N PRO A 81 -14.30 -20.55 20.36
CA PRO A 81 -14.16 -21.85 19.68
C PRO A 81 -14.97 -21.98 18.40
N ASN A 82 -16.08 -21.26 18.30
CA ASN A 82 -16.97 -21.27 17.14
C ASN A 82 -16.50 -20.33 15.99
N ALA A 83 -15.54 -19.44 16.23
CA ALA A 83 -14.99 -18.57 15.20
C ALA A 83 -14.39 -19.42 14.06
N LYS A 84 -14.64 -19.03 12.81
CA LYS A 84 -14.04 -19.66 11.62
C LYS A 84 -12.88 -18.82 11.12
N LEU A 85 -11.83 -19.51 10.70
CA LEU A 85 -10.59 -18.88 10.25
C LEU A 85 -10.66 -18.52 8.77
N GLY A 86 -10.45 -17.25 8.45
CA GLY A 86 -10.21 -16.77 7.10
C GLY A 86 -8.74 -16.85 6.71
N ILE A 87 -8.12 -15.70 6.43
CA ILE A 87 -6.70 -15.55 6.08
C ILE A 87 -6.04 -14.49 6.97
N GLY A 88 -4.71 -14.63 7.13
CA GLY A 88 -3.92 -13.74 7.98
C GLY A 88 -2.53 -13.40 7.42
N PRO A 89 -2.43 -12.68 6.29
CA PRO A 89 -1.14 -12.29 5.73
C PRO A 89 -0.48 -11.16 6.51
N PRO A 90 0.85 -11.05 6.43
CA PRO A 90 1.54 -9.80 6.76
C PRO A 90 1.14 -8.71 5.75
N ILE A 91 1.21 -7.46 6.20
CA ILE A 91 1.01 -6.25 5.40
C ILE A 91 2.25 -5.37 5.48
N GLU A 92 2.26 -4.22 4.80
CA GLU A 92 3.42 -3.33 4.74
C GLU A 92 3.94 -2.93 6.14
N GLU A 93 3.03 -2.67 7.10
CA GLU A 93 3.35 -2.47 8.51
C GLU A 93 2.39 -3.30 9.38
N GLY A 94 2.86 -4.47 9.83
CA GLY A 94 2.11 -5.37 10.70
C GLY A 94 1.40 -6.51 9.98
N PHE A 95 0.27 -6.92 10.52
CA PHE A 95 -0.51 -8.06 10.06
C PHE A 95 -1.99 -7.86 10.31
N TYR A 96 -2.82 -8.67 9.67
CA TYR A 96 -4.22 -8.85 10.06
C TYR A 96 -4.59 -10.33 10.05
N TYR A 97 -5.74 -10.64 10.60
CA TYR A 97 -6.39 -11.93 10.43
C TYR A 97 -7.91 -11.76 10.36
N ASP A 98 -8.55 -12.51 9.45
CA ASP A 98 -9.99 -12.48 9.21
C ASP A 98 -10.69 -13.63 9.93
N PHE A 99 -11.76 -13.32 10.65
CA PHE A 99 -12.56 -14.27 11.40
C PHE A 99 -14.04 -14.13 11.03
N ASP A 100 -14.71 -15.25 10.82
CA ASP A 100 -16.16 -15.30 10.80
C ASP A 100 -16.66 -15.69 12.21
N ILE A 101 -17.32 -14.75 12.85
CA ILE A 101 -17.93 -14.90 14.19
C ILE A 101 -19.47 -14.71 14.16
N GLY A 102 -20.07 -14.87 12.95
CA GLY A 102 -21.47 -14.62 12.72
C GLY A 102 -21.84 -13.14 12.79
N ASP A 103 -22.91 -12.82 13.46
CA ASP A 103 -23.41 -11.45 13.59
C ASP A 103 -22.69 -10.62 14.68
N GLU A 104 -21.73 -11.21 15.39
CA GLU A 104 -20.97 -10.52 16.43
C GLU A 104 -19.86 -9.64 15.82
N VAL A 105 -19.38 -8.66 16.63
CA VAL A 105 -18.26 -7.80 16.31
C VAL A 105 -17.26 -7.77 17.47
N PHE A 106 -15.98 -7.71 17.18
CA PHE A 106 -14.97 -7.55 18.22
C PHE A 106 -14.97 -6.13 18.78
N THR A 107 -15.21 -6.01 20.07
CA THR A 107 -15.14 -4.75 20.83
C THR A 107 -13.68 -4.43 21.22
N PRO A 108 -13.36 -3.19 21.63
CA PRO A 108 -12.04 -2.87 22.18
C PRO A 108 -11.67 -3.71 23.42
N GLU A 109 -12.64 -4.13 24.22
CA GLU A 109 -12.45 -5.04 25.35
C GLU A 109 -12.07 -6.44 24.90
N ASP A 110 -12.68 -6.94 23.83
CA ASP A 110 -12.33 -8.24 23.23
C ASP A 110 -10.91 -8.20 22.70
N LEU A 111 -10.50 -7.11 22.03
CA LEU A 111 -9.11 -6.97 21.57
C LEU A 111 -8.10 -7.03 22.72
N LYS A 112 -8.41 -6.44 23.90
CA LYS A 112 -7.55 -6.54 25.07
C LYS A 112 -7.46 -7.98 25.61
N ARG A 113 -8.58 -8.71 25.63
CA ARG A 113 -8.61 -10.13 26.05
C ARG A 113 -7.85 -11.02 25.09
N ILE A 114 -8.01 -10.79 23.78
CA ILE A 114 -7.28 -11.53 22.74
C ILE A 114 -5.77 -11.24 22.84
N GLU A 115 -5.38 -9.95 23.01
CA GLU A 115 -3.98 -9.56 23.18
C GLU A 115 -3.35 -10.22 24.43
N ALA A 116 -4.08 -10.29 25.53
CA ALA A 116 -3.62 -11.01 26.74
C ALA A 116 -3.43 -12.50 26.46
N LYS A 117 -4.36 -13.14 25.74
CA LYS A 117 -4.25 -14.55 25.32
C LYS A 117 -3.07 -14.78 24.36
N MET A 118 -2.80 -13.86 23.45
CA MET A 118 -1.61 -13.92 22.59
C MET A 118 -0.33 -13.94 23.42
N ARG A 119 -0.22 -13.13 24.46
CA ARG A 119 0.94 -13.11 25.38
C ARG A 119 1.12 -14.46 26.10
N GLU A 120 0.03 -15.05 26.58
CA GLU A 120 0.09 -16.41 27.18
C GLU A 120 0.62 -17.44 26.17
N ILE A 121 0.20 -17.40 24.91
CA ILE A 121 0.67 -18.31 23.86
C ILE A 121 2.15 -18.06 23.54
N ILE A 122 2.59 -16.81 23.52
CA ILE A 122 3.99 -16.44 23.34
C ILE A 122 4.85 -17.01 24.47
N GLU A 123 4.41 -16.87 25.73
CA GLU A 123 5.11 -17.39 26.92
C GLU A 123 5.16 -18.91 26.94
N ARG A 124 4.18 -19.61 26.37
CA ARG A 124 4.18 -21.07 26.21
C ARG A 124 5.28 -21.55 25.27
N ASN A 125 5.87 -20.68 24.45
CA ASN A 125 6.96 -20.95 23.52
C ASN A 125 6.73 -22.20 22.65
N LEU A 126 5.56 -22.30 22.03
CA LEU A 126 5.14 -23.44 21.23
C LEU A 126 5.95 -23.53 19.93
N PRO A 127 6.52 -24.72 19.60
CA PRO A 127 7.23 -24.89 18.33
C PRO A 127 6.26 -24.81 17.15
N LEU A 128 6.68 -24.14 16.07
CA LEU A 128 5.98 -24.17 14.80
C LEU A 128 6.54 -25.30 13.93
N LYS A 129 5.67 -26.21 13.53
CA LYS A 129 6.05 -27.40 12.75
C LYS A 129 5.35 -27.37 11.39
N ARG A 130 6.14 -27.24 10.34
CA ARG A 130 5.67 -27.39 8.97
C ARG A 130 5.46 -28.86 8.63
N VAL A 131 4.29 -29.19 8.12
CA VAL A 131 3.95 -30.53 7.65
C VAL A 131 3.41 -30.44 6.23
N GLU A 132 3.98 -31.19 5.32
CA GLU A 132 3.46 -31.38 3.98
C GLU A 132 2.53 -32.58 3.94
N MET A 133 1.41 -32.42 3.28
CA MET A 133 0.41 -33.48 3.09
C MET A 133 -0.31 -33.31 1.75
N SER A 134 -1.01 -34.36 1.33
CA SER A 134 -1.86 -34.23 0.14
C SER A 134 -2.97 -33.21 0.39
N ARG A 135 -3.41 -32.54 -0.69
CA ARG A 135 -4.54 -31.60 -0.62
C ARG A 135 -5.80 -32.27 -0.05
N GLU A 136 -6.02 -33.54 -0.37
CA GLU A 136 -7.18 -34.29 0.12
C GLU A 136 -7.11 -34.54 1.64
N GLU A 137 -5.94 -34.87 2.16
CA GLU A 137 -5.72 -35.03 3.61
C GLU A 137 -5.92 -33.69 4.34
N ALA A 138 -5.42 -32.58 3.75
CA ALA A 138 -5.63 -31.23 4.29
C ALA A 138 -7.13 -30.86 4.29
N ILE A 139 -7.86 -31.13 3.22
CA ILE A 139 -9.31 -30.91 3.17
C ILE A 139 -10.01 -31.67 4.31
N LYS A 140 -9.69 -32.94 4.50
CA LYS A 140 -10.27 -33.74 5.57
C LYS A 140 -9.94 -33.18 6.96
N LEU A 141 -8.68 -32.79 7.17
CA LEU A 141 -8.22 -32.18 8.42
C LEU A 141 -9.05 -30.92 8.75
N PHE A 142 -9.19 -29.99 7.81
CA PHE A 142 -9.92 -28.74 8.05
C PHE A 142 -11.44 -28.94 8.09
N GLN A 143 -12.00 -29.94 7.44
CA GLN A 143 -13.39 -30.35 7.63
C GLN A 143 -13.66 -30.85 9.06
N GLU A 144 -12.80 -31.73 9.58
CA GLU A 144 -12.87 -32.24 10.96
C GLU A 144 -12.71 -31.12 11.99
N ARG A 145 -11.91 -30.10 11.68
CA ARG A 145 -11.72 -28.92 12.51
C ARG A 145 -12.82 -27.86 12.35
N GLY A 146 -13.74 -28.04 11.40
CA GLY A 146 -14.84 -27.13 11.15
C GLY A 146 -14.41 -25.79 10.57
N GLU A 147 -13.39 -25.76 9.70
CA GLU A 147 -12.84 -24.56 9.05
C GLU A 147 -13.26 -24.49 7.56
N PRO A 148 -14.47 -24.02 7.24
CA PRO A 148 -15.02 -24.05 5.89
C PRO A 148 -14.23 -23.22 4.90
N TYR A 149 -13.69 -22.07 5.31
CA TYR A 149 -12.93 -21.18 4.44
C TYR A 149 -11.57 -21.78 4.04
N LYS A 150 -10.94 -22.55 4.93
CA LYS A 150 -9.72 -23.30 4.59
C LYS A 150 -10.01 -24.42 3.60
N VAL A 151 -11.14 -25.09 3.74
CA VAL A 151 -11.60 -26.12 2.78
C VAL A 151 -11.89 -25.48 1.42
N GLU A 152 -12.53 -24.31 1.37
CA GLU A 152 -12.78 -23.56 0.14
C GLU A 152 -11.47 -23.20 -0.57
N LEU A 153 -10.50 -22.63 0.15
CA LEU A 153 -9.18 -22.30 -0.38
C LEU A 153 -8.47 -23.53 -0.95
N LEU A 154 -8.49 -24.66 -0.24
CA LEU A 154 -7.85 -25.90 -0.68
C LEU A 154 -8.47 -26.47 -1.95
N ARG A 155 -9.80 -26.34 -2.13
CA ARG A 155 -10.48 -26.82 -3.32
C ARG A 155 -10.13 -26.06 -4.60
N GLU A 156 -9.70 -24.81 -4.47
CA GLU A 156 -9.29 -23.95 -5.58
C GLU A 156 -7.80 -24.04 -5.90
N MET A 157 -7.00 -24.59 -4.98
CA MET A 157 -5.57 -24.81 -5.23
C MET A 157 -5.36 -25.90 -6.28
N GLU A 158 -4.44 -25.66 -7.20
CA GLU A 158 -4.04 -26.64 -8.22
C GLU A 158 -2.98 -27.62 -7.70
N GLU A 159 -2.22 -27.24 -6.67
CA GLU A 159 -1.16 -28.05 -6.08
C GLU A 159 -1.71 -29.33 -5.43
N GLU A 160 -1.13 -30.47 -5.75
CA GLU A 160 -1.49 -31.76 -5.16
C GLU A 160 -0.98 -31.90 -3.70
N THR A 161 0.14 -31.21 -3.39
CA THR A 161 0.74 -31.20 -2.06
C THR A 161 0.69 -29.78 -1.48
N VAL A 162 0.22 -29.67 -0.26
CA VAL A 162 0.08 -28.41 0.48
C VAL A 162 0.81 -28.50 1.81
N SER A 163 1.15 -27.35 2.38
CA SER A 163 1.74 -27.29 3.72
C SER A 163 0.77 -26.70 4.73
N VAL A 164 0.81 -27.25 5.93
CA VAL A 164 0.15 -26.75 7.13
C VAL A 164 1.16 -26.51 8.22
N TYR A 165 0.87 -25.57 9.11
CA TYR A 165 1.71 -25.30 10.27
C TYR A 165 0.97 -25.61 11.56
N TRP A 166 1.59 -26.47 12.36
CA TRP A 166 1.13 -26.79 13.70
C TRP A 166 1.81 -25.90 14.72
N GLN A 167 1.04 -25.38 15.66
CA GLN A 167 1.46 -24.53 16.77
C GLN A 167 0.80 -25.09 18.06
N GLY A 168 1.44 -26.07 18.67
CA GLY A 168 0.78 -26.93 19.67
C GLY A 168 -0.39 -27.68 19.04
N ASP A 169 -1.61 -27.52 19.58
CA ASP A 169 -2.84 -28.16 19.07
C ASP A 169 -3.53 -27.34 17.97
N PHE A 170 -3.08 -26.11 17.75
CA PHE A 170 -3.57 -25.24 16.67
C PHE A 170 -2.90 -25.61 15.35
N VAL A 171 -3.67 -25.56 14.26
CA VAL A 171 -3.15 -25.79 12.90
C VAL A 171 -3.76 -24.79 11.93
N ASP A 172 -2.94 -24.27 11.01
CA ASP A 172 -3.39 -23.40 9.94
C ASP A 172 -2.82 -23.81 8.58
N LEU A 173 -3.57 -23.52 7.52
CA LEU A 173 -3.14 -23.70 6.13
C LEU A 173 -2.19 -22.55 5.76
N CYS A 174 -0.94 -22.86 5.47
CA CYS A 174 0.06 -21.85 5.22
C CYS A 174 1.25 -22.36 4.41
N ARG A 175 1.81 -21.51 3.55
CA ARG A 175 3.04 -21.81 2.79
C ARG A 175 4.32 -21.52 3.58
N GLY A 176 4.25 -20.69 4.61
CA GLY A 176 5.40 -20.22 5.37
C GLY A 176 6.24 -19.17 4.62
N PRO A 177 7.49 -18.90 5.05
CA PRO A 177 8.10 -19.45 6.25
C PRO A 177 7.56 -18.83 7.55
N HIS A 178 7.84 -19.52 8.67
CA HIS A 178 7.52 -19.06 10.01
C HIS A 178 8.75 -19.08 10.93
N LEU A 179 8.62 -18.39 12.06
CA LEU A 179 9.60 -18.43 13.14
C LEU A 179 9.65 -19.83 13.78
N PRO A 180 10.75 -20.21 14.43
CA PRO A 180 10.90 -21.54 15.04
C PRO A 180 9.87 -21.85 16.13
N SER A 181 9.44 -20.85 16.89
CA SER A 181 8.45 -20.98 17.96
C SER A 181 7.72 -19.67 18.23
N THR A 182 6.59 -19.74 18.94
CA THR A 182 5.83 -18.55 19.36
C THR A 182 6.64 -17.61 20.25
N GLY A 183 7.60 -18.12 21.02
CA GLY A 183 8.46 -17.34 21.90
C GLY A 183 9.46 -16.43 21.21
N TYR A 184 9.64 -16.54 19.89
CA TYR A 184 10.41 -15.58 19.10
C TYR A 184 9.71 -14.25 18.94
N VAL A 185 8.37 -14.22 18.99
CA VAL A 185 7.58 -12.99 19.06
C VAL A 185 7.68 -12.42 20.48
N ARG A 186 7.90 -11.11 20.60
CA ARG A 186 8.11 -10.48 21.91
C ARG A 186 7.00 -9.51 22.28
N TYR A 187 6.91 -8.42 21.55
CA TYR A 187 6.01 -7.31 21.86
C TYR A 187 4.92 -7.21 20.80
N VAL A 188 3.69 -7.41 21.20
CA VAL A 188 2.51 -7.41 20.31
C VAL A 188 1.50 -6.38 20.79
N LYS A 189 0.83 -5.73 19.82
CA LYS A 189 -0.28 -4.82 20.02
C LYS A 189 -1.36 -5.04 18.99
N LEU A 190 -2.60 -5.26 19.42
CA LEU A 190 -3.76 -5.22 18.54
C LEU A 190 -4.22 -3.77 18.40
N LEU A 191 -4.45 -3.33 17.16
CA LEU A 191 -4.68 -1.93 16.82
C LEU A 191 -6.16 -1.62 16.68
N SER A 192 -6.89 -2.43 15.92
CA SER A 192 -8.31 -2.22 15.61
C SER A 192 -8.97 -3.48 15.07
N SER A 193 -10.30 -3.48 15.04
CA SER A 193 -11.10 -4.41 14.27
C SER A 193 -11.97 -3.67 13.26
N SER A 194 -12.28 -4.30 12.15
CA SER A 194 -13.20 -3.79 11.14
C SER A 194 -13.91 -4.93 10.42
N SER A 195 -15.06 -4.64 9.84
CA SER A 195 -15.73 -5.58 8.95
C SER A 195 -15.05 -5.59 7.58
N ALA A 196 -14.92 -6.77 6.99
CA ALA A 196 -14.41 -6.96 5.64
C ALA A 196 -15.20 -8.11 4.97
N TYR A 197 -15.48 -7.99 3.68
CA TYR A 197 -16.07 -9.10 2.94
C TYR A 197 -15.03 -10.19 2.65
N TRP A 198 -15.42 -11.45 2.78
CA TRP A 198 -14.55 -12.56 2.39
C TRP A 198 -14.04 -12.37 0.96
N ARG A 199 -12.71 -12.35 0.78
CA ARG A 199 -12.02 -12.06 -0.50
C ARG A 199 -12.33 -10.70 -1.12
N GLY A 200 -12.87 -9.75 -0.36
CA GLY A 200 -13.22 -8.42 -0.87
C GLY A 200 -14.43 -8.38 -1.81
N ILE A 201 -15.23 -9.44 -1.87
CA ILE A 201 -16.43 -9.53 -2.72
C ILE A 201 -17.65 -9.21 -1.87
N GLU A 202 -18.40 -8.17 -2.20
CA GLU A 202 -19.54 -7.65 -1.43
C GLU A 202 -20.68 -8.66 -1.22
N THR A 203 -20.79 -9.69 -2.07
CA THR A 203 -21.81 -10.74 -1.95
C THR A 203 -21.39 -11.89 -1.04
N ASN A 204 -20.13 -11.93 -0.59
CA ASN A 204 -19.60 -12.96 0.29
C ASN A 204 -19.88 -12.63 1.77
N PRO A 205 -19.74 -13.61 2.69
CA PRO A 205 -19.91 -13.39 4.12
C PRO A 205 -19.03 -12.26 4.66
N VAL A 206 -19.57 -11.54 5.65
CA VAL A 206 -18.86 -10.50 6.36
C VAL A 206 -17.94 -11.14 7.40
N MET A 207 -16.65 -10.85 7.31
CA MET A 207 -15.63 -11.27 8.27
C MET A 207 -15.31 -10.12 9.23
N GLN A 208 -14.85 -10.45 10.42
CA GLN A 208 -14.23 -9.50 11.33
C GLN A 208 -12.73 -9.56 11.17
N ARG A 209 -12.14 -8.46 10.72
CA ARG A 209 -10.69 -8.33 10.51
C ARG A 209 -10.05 -7.64 11.70
N ILE A 210 -9.08 -8.31 12.34
CA ILE A 210 -8.29 -7.73 13.43
C ILE A 210 -6.92 -7.35 12.89
N TYR A 211 -6.53 -6.08 13.06
CA TYR A 211 -5.21 -5.56 12.74
C TYR A 211 -4.29 -5.57 13.96
N GLY A 212 -3.05 -5.95 13.76
CA GLY A 212 -2.03 -5.94 14.80
C GLY A 212 -0.65 -5.61 14.28
N ILE A 213 0.24 -5.32 15.23
CA ILE A 213 1.65 -5.05 15.00
C ILE A 213 2.47 -5.78 16.07
N SER A 214 3.67 -6.22 15.72
CA SER A 214 4.60 -6.81 16.68
C SER A 214 6.04 -6.46 16.35
N TYR A 215 6.86 -6.40 17.39
CA TYR A 215 8.28 -6.06 17.29
C TYR A 215 9.13 -6.93 18.21
N PRO A 216 10.42 -7.16 17.87
CA PRO A 216 11.35 -7.88 18.76
C PRO A 216 11.77 -7.07 19.98
N GLU A 217 11.67 -5.75 19.93
CA GLU A 217 12.06 -4.81 20.99
C GLU A 217 10.90 -3.91 21.41
N GLU A 218 10.81 -3.63 22.72
CA GLU A 218 9.74 -2.77 23.27
C GLU A 218 9.81 -1.34 22.75
N GLU A 219 11.03 -0.82 22.59
CA GLU A 219 11.25 0.54 22.09
C GLU A 219 10.68 0.71 20.68
N MET A 220 10.91 -0.26 19.80
CA MET A 220 10.36 -0.23 18.43
C MET A 220 8.82 -0.19 18.44
N LEU A 221 8.18 -0.98 19.31
CA LEU A 221 6.72 -0.94 19.45
C LEU A 221 6.26 0.41 19.99
N ARG A 222 6.94 0.97 20.99
CA ARG A 222 6.61 2.26 21.60
C ARG A 222 6.76 3.39 20.59
N GLU A 223 7.83 3.43 19.82
CA GLU A 223 8.03 4.41 18.74
C GLU A 223 6.94 4.33 17.68
N TYR A 224 6.57 3.11 17.27
CA TYR A 224 5.47 2.91 16.33
C TYR A 224 4.14 3.44 16.86
N LEU A 225 3.79 3.10 18.09
CA LEU A 225 2.53 3.55 18.72
C LEU A 225 2.52 5.08 18.90
N HIS A 226 3.65 5.68 19.27
CA HIS A 226 3.79 7.13 19.35
C HIS A 226 3.61 7.78 17.96
N ARG A 227 4.24 7.24 16.92
CA ARG A 227 4.07 7.71 15.53
C ARG A 227 2.60 7.60 15.09
N LEU A 228 1.92 6.51 15.42
CA LEU A 228 0.52 6.30 15.09
C LEU A 228 -0.41 7.30 15.83
N GLU A 229 -0.14 7.58 17.09
CA GLU A 229 -0.88 8.57 17.88
C GLU A 229 -0.68 9.99 17.34
N GLU A 230 0.58 10.36 17.03
CA GLU A 230 0.89 11.63 16.40
C GLU A 230 0.22 11.77 15.03
N ALA A 231 0.20 10.69 14.21
CA ALA A 231 -0.51 10.69 12.93
C ALA A 231 -2.02 10.95 13.11
N LYS A 232 -2.65 10.29 14.09
CA LYS A 232 -4.07 10.54 14.45
C LYS A 232 -4.30 11.98 14.90
N ARG A 233 -3.41 12.52 15.73
CA ARG A 233 -3.50 13.90 16.22
C ARG A 233 -3.35 14.92 15.09
N ARG A 234 -2.53 14.62 14.08
CA ARG A 234 -2.28 15.44 12.90
C ARG A 234 -3.23 15.18 11.74
N ASP A 235 -4.20 14.28 11.89
CA ASP A 235 -5.19 14.00 10.85
C ASP A 235 -5.91 15.28 10.44
N HIS A 236 -5.83 15.62 9.16
CA HIS A 236 -6.40 16.85 8.59
C HIS A 236 -7.92 16.94 8.80
N ARG A 237 -8.63 15.82 8.92
CA ARG A 237 -10.08 15.79 9.20
C ARG A 237 -10.36 16.27 10.62
N VAL A 238 -9.54 15.83 11.57
CA VAL A 238 -9.64 16.25 12.98
C VAL A 238 -9.22 17.72 13.12
N LEU A 239 -8.09 18.09 12.54
CA LEU A 239 -7.58 19.46 12.57
C LEU A 239 -8.48 20.41 11.80
N GLY A 240 -9.02 20.00 10.65
CA GLY A 240 -9.91 20.77 9.82
C GLY A 240 -11.20 21.18 10.56
N ALA A 241 -11.82 20.21 11.25
CA ALA A 241 -12.99 20.48 12.08
C ALA A 241 -12.64 21.34 13.31
N LYS A 242 -11.57 21.01 14.04
CA LYS A 242 -11.14 21.71 15.26
C LYS A 242 -10.75 23.17 14.99
N LEU A 243 -10.13 23.45 13.85
CA LEU A 243 -9.67 24.79 13.47
C LEU A 243 -10.67 25.55 12.58
N ASP A 244 -11.80 24.94 12.25
CA ASP A 244 -12.83 25.50 11.39
C ASP A 244 -12.29 25.85 9.99
N LEU A 245 -11.62 24.89 9.32
CA LEU A 245 -10.97 25.11 8.03
C LEU A 245 -11.85 24.74 6.84
N PHE A 246 -12.62 23.66 6.94
CA PHE A 246 -13.49 23.17 5.86
C PHE A 246 -14.57 22.23 6.41
N SER A 247 -15.58 21.98 5.59
CA SER A 247 -16.64 21.00 5.87
C SER A 247 -17.06 20.26 4.59
N ILE A 248 -17.74 19.13 4.79
CA ILE A 248 -18.36 18.33 3.74
C ILE A 248 -19.85 18.20 4.12
N HIS A 249 -20.75 18.52 3.18
CA HIS A 249 -22.19 18.49 3.39
C HIS A 249 -22.86 17.57 2.36
N GLU A 250 -23.85 16.82 2.79
CA GLU A 250 -24.60 15.91 1.89
C GLU A 250 -25.30 16.69 0.79
N GLU A 251 -25.82 17.86 1.08
CA GLU A 251 -26.52 18.73 0.13
C GLU A 251 -25.59 19.25 -0.98
N CYS A 252 -24.30 19.39 -0.67
CA CYS A 252 -23.28 19.75 -1.68
C CYS A 252 -22.87 18.53 -2.51
N GLY A 253 -22.81 17.39 -1.88
CA GLY A 253 -22.36 16.11 -2.42
C GLY A 253 -21.05 15.62 -1.85
N ALA A 254 -20.93 14.30 -1.79
CA ALA A 254 -19.76 13.65 -1.23
C ALA A 254 -18.48 14.00 -2.01
N GLY A 255 -17.40 14.35 -1.29
CA GLY A 255 -16.11 14.70 -1.90
C GLY A 255 -16.05 16.09 -2.53
N LEU A 256 -17.06 16.94 -2.30
CA LEU A 256 -17.06 18.36 -2.66
C LEU A 256 -16.86 19.19 -1.39
N ILE A 257 -15.74 19.89 -1.32
CA ILE A 257 -15.27 20.55 -0.09
C ILE A 257 -15.71 22.00 -0.02
N LEU A 258 -16.32 22.38 1.08
CA LEU A 258 -16.61 23.78 1.41
C LEU A 258 -15.48 24.34 2.28
N TRP A 259 -14.72 25.29 1.75
CA TRP A 259 -13.63 25.94 2.46
C TRP A 259 -14.16 27.11 3.31
N HIS A 260 -13.94 27.06 4.59
CA HIS A 260 -14.31 28.12 5.52
C HIS A 260 -13.31 29.29 5.45
N PRO A 261 -13.61 30.47 6.02
CA PRO A 261 -12.75 31.66 5.82
C PRO A 261 -11.28 31.43 6.17
N LYS A 262 -10.97 30.74 7.26
CA LYS A 262 -9.58 30.42 7.65
C LYS A 262 -8.94 29.45 6.67
N GLY A 263 -9.66 28.40 6.29
CA GLY A 263 -9.17 27.40 5.33
C GLY A 263 -8.96 27.99 3.95
N ALA A 264 -9.88 28.84 3.48
CA ALA A 264 -9.76 29.55 2.20
C ALA A 264 -8.54 30.49 2.19
N MET A 265 -8.28 31.19 3.31
CA MET A 265 -7.10 32.06 3.44
C MET A 265 -5.80 31.24 3.45
N LEU A 266 -5.74 30.13 4.21
CA LEU A 266 -4.58 29.24 4.22
C LEU A 266 -4.31 28.67 2.84
N ARG A 267 -5.36 28.22 2.15
CA ARG A 267 -5.28 27.74 0.78
C ARG A 267 -4.73 28.78 -0.17
N ARG A 268 -5.18 30.05 -0.05
CA ARG A 268 -4.69 31.16 -0.86
C ARG A 268 -3.19 31.41 -0.63
N ILE A 269 -2.76 31.48 0.62
CA ILE A 269 -1.33 31.73 0.95
C ILE A 269 -0.44 30.65 0.32
N ILE A 270 -0.84 29.36 0.43
CA ILE A 270 -0.10 28.26 -0.18
C ILE A 270 -0.10 28.39 -1.72
N ALA A 271 -1.25 28.68 -2.31
CA ALA A 271 -1.40 28.82 -3.76
C ALA A 271 -0.54 29.97 -4.32
N ASP A 272 -0.58 31.14 -3.68
CA ASP A 272 0.23 32.30 -4.07
C ASP A 272 1.72 31.97 -3.99
N TYR A 273 2.18 31.32 -2.90
CA TYR A 273 3.57 30.87 -2.76
C TYR A 273 3.99 29.91 -3.88
N VAL A 274 3.20 28.86 -4.11
CA VAL A 274 3.51 27.85 -5.13
C VAL A 274 3.56 28.49 -6.52
N LEU A 275 2.61 29.36 -6.83
CA LEU A 275 2.56 30.06 -8.11
C LEU A 275 3.78 30.95 -8.32
N ASP A 276 4.21 31.69 -7.29
CA ASP A 276 5.43 32.52 -7.34
C ASP A 276 6.68 31.67 -7.64
N GLU A 277 6.78 30.46 -7.07
CA GLU A 277 7.88 29.53 -7.33
C GLU A 277 7.89 29.02 -8.77
N TYR A 278 6.72 28.76 -9.37
CA TYR A 278 6.60 28.43 -10.79
C TYR A 278 7.06 29.60 -11.68
N LEU A 279 6.57 30.82 -11.41
CA LEU A 279 6.90 32.01 -12.20
C LEU A 279 8.40 32.32 -12.16
N LYS A 280 9.05 32.20 -10.99
CA LYS A 280 10.50 32.37 -10.84
C LYS A 280 11.32 31.38 -11.69
N ARG A 281 10.77 30.20 -11.98
CA ARG A 281 11.39 29.16 -12.81
C ARG A 281 10.99 29.24 -14.28
N GLY A 282 10.36 30.32 -14.69
CA GLY A 282 10.02 30.59 -16.08
C GLY A 282 8.76 29.91 -16.59
N TYR A 283 7.90 29.42 -15.71
CA TYR A 283 6.58 28.97 -16.11
C TYR A 283 5.67 30.14 -16.43
N GLN A 284 4.80 29.97 -17.40
CA GLN A 284 3.82 30.98 -17.84
C GLN A 284 2.44 30.60 -17.32
N LEU A 285 1.81 31.52 -16.59
CA LEU A 285 0.49 31.31 -16.03
C LEU A 285 -0.57 31.31 -17.14
N VAL A 286 -1.42 30.30 -17.14
CA VAL A 286 -2.60 30.17 -17.98
C VAL A 286 -3.85 29.96 -17.13
N SER A 287 -5.04 30.14 -17.73
CA SER A 287 -6.31 29.85 -17.06
C SER A 287 -7.29 29.27 -18.08
N THR A 288 -7.94 28.18 -17.72
CA THR A 288 -8.80 27.42 -18.62
C THR A 288 -10.20 27.24 -18.05
N PRO A 289 -11.23 27.12 -18.93
CA PRO A 289 -12.61 26.96 -18.49
C PRO A 289 -12.84 25.62 -17.77
N HIS A 290 -13.86 25.59 -16.89
CA HIS A 290 -14.25 24.40 -16.14
C HIS A 290 -15.02 23.36 -16.96
N ILE A 291 -15.62 23.78 -18.06
CA ILE A 291 -16.41 22.93 -18.96
C ILE A 291 -15.93 23.04 -20.39
N ALA A 292 -16.04 21.96 -21.14
CA ALA A 292 -15.79 21.95 -22.59
C ALA A 292 -16.76 21.01 -23.29
N ARG A 293 -16.86 21.13 -24.63
CA ARG A 293 -17.59 20.16 -25.44
C ARG A 293 -16.99 18.77 -25.34
N GLY A 294 -17.84 17.76 -25.47
CA GLY A 294 -17.43 16.35 -25.44
C GLY A 294 -16.37 15.99 -26.48
N GLU A 295 -16.41 16.64 -27.65
CA GLU A 295 -15.45 16.44 -28.74
C GLU A 295 -13.97 16.61 -28.32
N LEU A 296 -13.66 17.58 -27.44
CA LEU A 296 -12.30 17.76 -26.92
C LEU A 296 -11.79 16.49 -26.21
N TRP A 297 -12.69 15.82 -25.50
CA TRP A 297 -12.38 14.62 -24.72
C TRP A 297 -12.36 13.35 -25.58
N GLU A 298 -13.06 13.35 -26.70
CA GLU A 298 -12.95 12.32 -27.74
C GLU A 298 -11.59 12.42 -28.45
N ILE A 299 -11.19 13.62 -28.90
CA ILE A 299 -9.89 13.88 -29.54
C ILE A 299 -8.72 13.50 -28.62
N SER A 300 -8.83 13.80 -27.35
CA SER A 300 -7.78 13.48 -26.35
C SER A 300 -7.83 12.05 -25.82
N GLY A 301 -8.79 11.24 -26.27
CA GLY A 301 -8.95 9.82 -25.90
C GLY A 301 -9.61 9.54 -24.55
N HIS A 302 -9.89 10.55 -23.73
CA HIS A 302 -10.45 10.37 -22.37
C HIS A 302 -11.83 9.70 -22.38
N MET A 303 -12.66 9.93 -23.40
CA MET A 303 -13.97 9.27 -23.51
C MET A 303 -13.87 7.75 -23.66
N GLY A 304 -12.75 7.23 -24.12
CA GLY A 304 -12.59 5.78 -24.38
C GLY A 304 -12.32 4.95 -23.13
N TYR A 305 -11.62 5.50 -22.14
CA TYR A 305 -11.18 4.73 -20.97
C TYR A 305 -11.38 5.42 -19.62
N TYR A 306 -11.83 6.70 -19.61
CA TYR A 306 -11.96 7.48 -18.37
C TYR A 306 -13.39 7.94 -18.09
N ILE A 307 -14.35 7.59 -18.94
CA ILE A 307 -15.74 8.11 -18.91
C ILE A 307 -16.45 7.86 -17.58
N GLU A 308 -16.16 6.73 -16.91
CA GLU A 308 -16.76 6.39 -15.61
C GLU A 308 -16.42 7.41 -14.51
N ASN A 309 -15.30 8.12 -14.65
CA ASN A 309 -14.84 9.14 -13.72
C ASN A 309 -15.14 10.58 -14.18
N MET A 310 -15.96 10.75 -15.21
CA MET A 310 -16.25 12.06 -15.79
C MET A 310 -17.68 12.50 -15.50
N TYR A 311 -17.86 13.80 -15.24
CA TYR A 311 -19.17 14.42 -15.20
C TYR A 311 -19.55 14.85 -16.62
N VAL A 312 -20.43 14.10 -17.25
CA VAL A 312 -20.91 14.34 -18.63
C VAL A 312 -22.37 14.74 -18.60
N PHE A 313 -22.74 15.77 -19.34
CA PHE A 313 -24.12 16.21 -19.42
C PHE A 313 -24.43 16.75 -20.82
N GLU A 314 -25.73 16.83 -21.17
CA GLU A 314 -26.20 17.37 -22.43
C GLU A 314 -26.93 18.70 -22.21
N LYS A 315 -26.69 19.66 -23.10
CA LYS A 315 -27.36 20.95 -23.12
C LYS A 315 -27.52 21.43 -24.54
N GLY A 316 -28.78 21.71 -24.95
CA GLY A 316 -29.07 22.21 -26.31
C GLY A 316 -28.71 21.22 -27.42
N GLY A 317 -28.74 19.91 -27.15
CA GLY A 317 -28.35 18.88 -28.11
C GLY A 317 -26.84 18.65 -28.24
N GLU A 318 -26.04 19.36 -27.46
CA GLU A 318 -24.58 19.18 -27.41
C GLU A 318 -24.14 18.52 -26.10
N ARG A 319 -23.15 17.67 -26.20
CA ARG A 319 -22.51 17.04 -25.03
C ARG A 319 -21.42 17.92 -24.46
N TYR A 320 -21.45 18.12 -23.14
CA TYR A 320 -20.46 18.87 -22.39
C TYR A 320 -19.87 17.97 -21.27
N VAL A 321 -18.65 18.32 -20.88
CA VAL A 321 -17.92 17.64 -19.80
C VAL A 321 -17.39 18.69 -18.84
N VAL A 322 -17.56 18.44 -17.53
CA VAL A 322 -16.82 19.17 -16.50
C VAL A 322 -15.40 18.59 -16.48
N LYS A 323 -14.38 19.41 -16.65
CA LYS A 323 -13.01 18.96 -16.88
C LYS A 323 -12.48 18.05 -15.77
N PRO A 324 -12.08 16.81 -16.09
CA PRO A 324 -11.36 15.92 -15.15
C PRO A 324 -9.86 16.19 -15.14
N MET A 325 -9.32 16.90 -16.14
CA MET A 325 -7.91 17.22 -16.35
C MET A 325 -7.75 18.55 -17.08
N ASN A 326 -6.58 19.17 -16.95
CA ASN A 326 -6.27 20.45 -17.62
C ASN A 326 -5.49 20.27 -18.94
N CYS A 327 -4.87 19.10 -19.14
CA CYS A 327 -3.96 18.81 -20.27
C CYS A 327 -4.49 19.22 -21.66
N PRO A 328 -5.72 18.84 -22.07
CA PRO A 328 -6.22 19.19 -23.40
C PRO A 328 -6.29 20.69 -23.65
N PHE A 329 -6.61 21.47 -22.62
CA PHE A 329 -6.70 22.93 -22.73
C PHE A 329 -5.31 23.57 -22.90
N HIS A 330 -4.30 23.14 -22.18
CA HIS A 330 -2.93 23.63 -22.32
C HIS A 330 -2.39 23.33 -23.73
N ILE A 331 -2.73 22.16 -24.28
CA ILE A 331 -2.40 21.80 -25.66
C ILE A 331 -3.10 22.74 -26.66
N LEU A 332 -4.37 23.06 -26.42
CA LEU A 332 -5.09 24.05 -27.28
C LEU A 332 -4.41 25.41 -27.21
N ILE A 333 -4.01 25.90 -26.02
CA ILE A 333 -3.27 27.16 -25.89
C ILE A 333 -1.95 27.09 -26.67
N TYR A 334 -1.20 25.99 -26.54
CA TYR A 334 0.04 25.80 -27.31
C TYR A 334 -0.20 25.86 -28.82
N LYS A 335 -1.28 25.28 -29.30
CA LYS A 335 -1.67 25.24 -30.74
C LYS A 335 -2.18 26.59 -31.30
N THR A 336 -2.43 27.62 -30.47
CA THR A 336 -2.93 28.91 -30.94
C THR A 336 -1.95 29.67 -31.85
N LYS A 337 -0.66 29.33 -31.81
CA LYS A 337 0.42 29.91 -32.60
C LYS A 337 1.27 28.86 -33.24
N THR A 338 1.82 29.11 -34.42
CA THR A 338 2.90 28.33 -34.99
C THR A 338 4.15 28.49 -34.10
N ARG A 339 4.74 27.38 -33.67
CA ARG A 339 5.92 27.35 -32.78
C ARG A 339 7.15 26.87 -33.55
N SER A 340 8.28 27.48 -33.26
CA SER A 340 9.59 26.97 -33.69
C SER A 340 10.20 26.12 -32.60
N TYR A 341 11.05 25.19 -32.98
CA TYR A 341 11.87 24.44 -31.97
C TYR A 341 12.73 25.36 -31.10
N ARG A 342 13.00 26.60 -31.57
CA ARG A 342 13.75 27.61 -30.82
C ARG A 342 12.94 28.29 -29.73
N ASP A 343 11.60 28.14 -29.76
CA ASP A 343 10.72 28.64 -28.70
C ASP A 343 10.63 27.71 -27.50
N LEU A 344 11.17 26.47 -27.64
CA LEU A 344 11.14 25.43 -26.63
C LEU A 344 12.36 25.53 -25.69
N PRO A 345 12.17 25.20 -24.40
CA PRO A 345 10.97 24.67 -23.77
C PRO A 345 9.94 25.75 -23.48
N ILE A 346 8.66 25.41 -23.62
CA ILE A 346 7.52 26.25 -23.16
C ILE A 346 6.87 25.55 -21.98
N ARG A 347 6.72 26.27 -20.89
CA ARG A 347 6.15 25.76 -19.63
C ARG A 347 4.90 26.53 -19.26
N TYR A 348 3.73 25.88 -19.29
CA TYR A 348 2.49 26.46 -18.80
C TYR A 348 2.16 25.92 -17.43
N THR A 349 1.61 26.76 -16.55
CA THR A 349 1.10 26.39 -15.24
C THR A 349 -0.26 27.01 -14.99
N GLU A 350 -1.09 26.31 -14.23
CA GLU A 350 -2.43 26.75 -13.85
C GLU A 350 -2.76 26.25 -12.44
N LEU A 351 -3.42 27.09 -11.63
CA LEU A 351 -4.18 26.59 -10.48
C LEU A 351 -5.51 26.03 -10.99
N GLY A 352 -5.44 24.86 -11.61
CA GLY A 352 -6.52 24.23 -12.36
C GLY A 352 -7.45 23.43 -11.48
N THR A 353 -8.71 23.86 -11.34
CA THR A 353 -9.73 23.08 -10.63
C THR A 353 -10.32 22.04 -11.57
N VAL A 354 -10.28 20.78 -11.14
CA VAL A 354 -10.76 19.60 -11.86
C VAL A 354 -11.79 18.84 -11.04
N TYR A 355 -12.62 18.04 -11.72
CA TYR A 355 -13.71 17.29 -11.11
C TYR A 355 -13.71 15.85 -11.61
N ARG A 356 -13.70 14.88 -10.67
CA ARG A 356 -13.67 13.45 -10.98
C ARG A 356 -14.77 12.75 -10.21
N TYR A 357 -15.57 11.96 -10.91
CA TYR A 357 -16.61 11.15 -10.27
C TYR A 357 -16.01 9.92 -9.60
N GLU A 358 -15.28 10.13 -8.50
CA GLU A 358 -14.72 9.06 -7.69
C GLU A 358 -15.82 8.25 -7.01
N ARG A 359 -15.62 6.93 -6.88
CA ARG A 359 -16.56 6.04 -6.18
C ARG A 359 -16.66 6.45 -4.71
N SER A 360 -17.88 6.46 -4.14
CA SER A 360 -18.12 6.93 -2.76
C SER A 360 -17.25 6.23 -1.72
N GLY A 361 -17.05 4.92 -1.83
CA GLY A 361 -16.23 4.12 -0.90
C GLY A 361 -14.73 4.43 -0.94
N THR A 362 -14.26 5.20 -1.93
CA THR A 362 -12.84 5.59 -2.04
C THR A 362 -12.55 6.99 -1.52
N LEU A 363 -13.58 7.76 -1.20
CA LEU A 363 -13.42 9.14 -0.73
C LEU A 363 -12.78 9.18 0.67
N HIS A 364 -11.82 10.08 0.87
CA HIS A 364 -11.09 10.18 2.13
C HIS A 364 -10.66 11.63 2.45
N GLY A 365 -11.43 12.32 3.28
CA GLY A 365 -11.13 13.69 3.72
C GLY A 365 -10.79 14.63 2.58
N LEU A 366 -9.61 15.26 2.62
CA LEU A 366 -9.04 16.07 1.54
C LEU A 366 -8.11 15.28 0.59
N LEU A 367 -7.77 14.02 0.92
CA LEU A 367 -6.81 13.21 0.17
C LEU A 367 -7.44 12.61 -1.10
N ARG A 368 -8.73 12.28 -1.05
CA ARG A 368 -9.45 11.77 -2.21
C ARG A 368 -10.85 12.37 -2.27
N VAL A 369 -11.03 13.27 -3.19
CA VAL A 369 -12.21 14.15 -3.33
C VAL A 369 -12.72 14.15 -4.77
N ARG A 370 -13.91 14.70 -4.99
CA ARG A 370 -14.50 14.82 -6.34
C ARG A 370 -14.25 16.16 -7.02
N GLY A 371 -13.86 17.19 -6.25
CA GLY A 371 -13.49 18.50 -6.77
C GLY A 371 -12.24 19.02 -6.06
N PHE A 372 -11.18 19.34 -6.79
CA PHE A 372 -9.92 19.83 -6.23
C PHE A 372 -9.17 20.72 -7.22
N THR A 373 -8.27 21.53 -6.69
CA THR A 373 -7.41 22.41 -7.49
C THR A 373 -5.98 21.88 -7.47
N GLN A 374 -5.39 21.77 -8.64
CA GLN A 374 -4.00 21.34 -8.83
C GLN A 374 -3.14 22.55 -9.21
N ASP A 375 -1.91 22.59 -8.74
CA ASP A 375 -0.82 23.37 -9.29
C ASP A 375 -0.28 22.63 -10.53
N ASP A 376 -1.11 22.57 -11.56
CA ASP A 376 -0.87 21.76 -12.75
C ASP A 376 0.03 22.48 -13.75
N ALA A 377 0.96 21.73 -14.34
CA ALA A 377 1.89 22.28 -15.32
C ALA A 377 2.11 21.31 -16.48
N HIS A 378 2.28 21.88 -17.68
CA HIS A 378 2.58 21.15 -18.91
C HIS A 378 3.78 21.78 -19.60
N ILE A 379 4.77 20.95 -19.90
CA ILE A 379 6.02 21.38 -20.52
C ILE A 379 6.09 20.82 -21.95
N PHE A 380 6.29 21.71 -22.89
CA PHE A 380 6.51 21.38 -24.29
C PHE A 380 8.00 21.55 -24.57
N CYS A 381 8.71 20.48 -24.85
CA CYS A 381 10.16 20.46 -25.04
C CYS A 381 10.58 19.54 -26.18
N THR A 382 11.83 19.69 -26.65
CA THR A 382 12.42 18.71 -27.55
C THR A 382 12.90 17.47 -26.78
N PRO A 383 13.12 16.32 -27.46
CA PRO A 383 13.66 15.13 -26.79
C PRO A 383 14.98 15.38 -26.07
N GLU A 384 15.82 16.27 -26.61
CA GLU A 384 17.13 16.61 -26.02
C GLU A 384 16.99 17.43 -24.73
N GLN A 385 15.89 18.17 -24.57
CA GLN A 385 15.60 18.97 -23.38
C GLN A 385 14.91 18.18 -22.27
N LEU A 386 14.41 16.97 -22.58
CA LEU A 386 13.54 16.21 -21.69
C LEU A 386 14.18 15.95 -20.32
N GLU A 387 15.43 15.53 -20.27
CA GLU A 387 16.14 15.22 -19.02
C GLU A 387 16.29 16.47 -18.12
N ASP A 388 16.67 17.60 -18.68
CA ASP A 388 16.81 18.85 -17.96
C ASP A 388 15.48 19.37 -17.42
N GLU A 389 14.39 19.20 -18.19
CA GLU A 389 13.05 19.59 -17.76
C GLU A 389 12.55 18.68 -16.62
N VAL A 390 12.81 17.38 -16.68
CA VAL A 390 12.48 16.43 -15.58
C VAL A 390 13.24 16.79 -14.31
N LEU A 391 14.53 17.11 -14.41
CA LEU A 391 15.35 17.58 -13.27
C LEU A 391 14.78 18.89 -12.69
N GLY A 392 14.37 19.83 -13.53
CA GLY A 392 13.75 21.07 -13.09
C GLY A 392 12.45 20.87 -12.33
N VAL A 393 11.60 19.92 -12.78
CA VAL A 393 10.36 19.53 -12.08
C VAL A 393 10.67 18.88 -10.74
N LEU A 394 11.65 17.98 -10.70
CA LEU A 394 12.06 17.32 -9.47
C LEU A 394 12.59 18.33 -8.44
N ASP A 395 13.48 19.25 -8.85
CA ASP A 395 14.00 20.31 -7.99
C ASP A 395 12.89 21.18 -7.41
N LEU A 396 11.95 21.63 -8.24
CA LEU A 396 10.80 22.43 -7.81
C LEU A 396 9.94 21.65 -6.80
N THR A 397 9.64 20.38 -7.08
CA THR A 397 8.85 19.52 -6.19
C THR A 397 9.53 19.38 -4.82
N LEU A 398 10.82 19.05 -4.81
CA LEU A 398 11.60 18.91 -3.58
C LEU A 398 11.69 20.24 -2.82
N HIS A 399 11.86 21.35 -3.51
CA HIS A 399 11.88 22.67 -2.91
C HIS A 399 10.55 23.00 -2.19
N ILE A 400 9.42 22.78 -2.85
CA ILE A 400 8.10 23.03 -2.27
C ILE A 400 7.86 22.11 -1.06
N LEU A 401 8.12 20.80 -1.19
CA LEU A 401 7.92 19.85 -0.11
C LEU A 401 8.78 20.19 1.13
N ARG A 402 10.05 20.55 0.93
CA ARG A 402 10.96 20.98 2.03
C ARG A 402 10.46 22.25 2.70
N THR A 403 9.96 23.22 1.94
CA THR A 403 9.39 24.46 2.47
C THR A 403 8.13 24.18 3.30
N MET A 404 7.32 23.17 2.91
CA MET A 404 6.16 22.72 3.67
C MET A 404 6.54 21.86 4.91
N GLY A 405 7.84 21.63 5.15
CA GLY A 405 8.35 20.96 6.35
C GLY A 405 8.55 19.45 6.21
N PHE A 406 8.36 18.87 5.02
CA PHE A 406 8.69 17.46 4.77
C PHE A 406 10.21 17.28 4.68
N LYS A 407 10.76 16.39 5.51
CA LYS A 407 12.20 16.11 5.56
C LYS A 407 12.56 14.83 4.83
N GLU A 408 11.65 13.86 4.86
CA GLU A 408 11.82 12.53 4.28
C GLU A 408 10.66 12.24 3.31
N PHE A 409 11.00 11.73 2.14
CA PHE A 409 10.04 11.31 1.12
C PHE A 409 10.64 10.21 0.27
N LYS A 410 9.78 9.35 -0.24
CA LYS A 410 10.16 8.29 -1.16
C LYS A 410 9.83 8.72 -2.59
N VAL A 411 10.82 8.69 -3.46
CA VAL A 411 10.63 8.91 -4.90
C VAL A 411 10.48 7.54 -5.57
N VAL A 412 9.43 7.37 -6.36
CA VAL A 412 9.11 6.12 -7.04
C VAL A 412 8.91 6.39 -8.53
N LEU A 413 9.59 5.63 -9.37
CA LEU A 413 9.35 5.62 -10.80
C LEU A 413 8.18 4.67 -11.13
N SER A 414 7.10 5.22 -11.67
CA SER A 414 5.99 4.43 -12.19
C SER A 414 6.29 4.00 -13.62
N THR A 415 6.16 2.70 -13.88
CA THR A 415 6.30 2.12 -15.21
C THR A 415 4.98 1.52 -15.68
N ARG A 416 4.85 1.23 -16.98
CA ARG A 416 3.73 0.43 -17.47
C ARG A 416 3.88 -1.03 -17.02
N ASP A 417 2.76 -1.72 -16.90
CA ASP A 417 2.74 -3.15 -16.67
C ASP A 417 3.22 -3.90 -17.92
N PRO A 418 4.34 -4.64 -17.87
CA PRO A 418 4.87 -5.37 -19.02
C PRO A 418 3.99 -6.55 -19.44
N GLU A 419 3.13 -7.08 -18.53
CA GLU A 419 2.22 -8.19 -18.82
C GLU A 419 0.94 -7.71 -19.53
N HIS A 420 0.61 -6.41 -19.41
CA HIS A 420 -0.59 -5.82 -19.98
C HIS A 420 -0.32 -4.52 -20.75
N PRO A 421 0.58 -4.53 -21.76
CA PRO A 421 0.93 -3.31 -22.50
C PRO A 421 -0.27 -2.66 -23.23
N GLU A 422 -1.29 -3.45 -23.59
CA GLU A 422 -2.51 -3.00 -24.27
C GLU A 422 -3.37 -2.03 -23.44
N LYS A 423 -3.15 -1.97 -22.11
CA LYS A 423 -3.85 -1.02 -21.20
C LYS A 423 -3.27 0.39 -21.25
N TYR A 424 -2.15 0.56 -21.96
CA TYR A 424 -1.41 1.83 -21.99
C TYR A 424 -1.32 2.36 -23.41
N MET A 425 -1.47 3.67 -23.57
CA MET A 425 -1.29 4.36 -24.84
C MET A 425 0.20 4.61 -25.11
N GLY A 426 0.56 4.73 -26.38
CA GLY A 426 1.93 4.98 -26.83
C GLY A 426 2.66 3.73 -27.31
N THR A 427 3.77 3.92 -28.00
CA THR A 427 4.62 2.86 -28.52
C THR A 427 5.66 2.39 -27.48
N ASP A 428 6.19 1.19 -27.65
CA ASP A 428 7.26 0.65 -26.79
C ASP A 428 8.49 1.58 -26.77
N GLU A 429 8.82 2.19 -27.90
CA GLU A 429 9.95 3.11 -28.01
C GLU A 429 9.73 4.39 -27.23
N GLU A 430 8.53 4.96 -27.28
CA GLU A 430 8.17 6.16 -26.50
C GLU A 430 8.24 5.87 -25.01
N TRP A 431 7.70 4.74 -24.55
CA TRP A 431 7.80 4.31 -23.17
C TRP A 431 9.24 4.11 -22.70
N ARG A 432 10.05 3.40 -23.50
CA ARG A 432 11.46 3.16 -23.19
C ARG A 432 12.23 4.48 -23.03
N ARG A 433 12.08 5.40 -23.98
CA ARG A 433 12.75 6.72 -23.96
C ARG A 433 12.34 7.56 -22.76
N ALA A 434 11.05 7.58 -22.43
CA ALA A 434 10.53 8.31 -21.27
C ALA A 434 11.08 7.73 -19.97
N GLN A 435 11.04 6.41 -19.79
CA GLN A 435 11.55 5.74 -18.59
C GLN A 435 13.06 5.95 -18.43
N GLU A 436 13.85 5.81 -19.50
CA GLU A 436 15.30 6.06 -19.46
C GLU A 436 15.64 7.50 -19.06
N ALA A 437 14.89 8.49 -19.55
CA ALA A 437 15.09 9.89 -19.16
C ALA A 437 14.78 10.13 -17.67
N LEU A 438 13.71 9.52 -17.15
CA LEU A 438 13.34 9.59 -15.74
C LEU A 438 14.38 8.89 -14.84
N ILE A 439 14.88 7.72 -15.24
CA ILE A 439 15.94 7.00 -14.51
C ILE A 439 17.19 7.87 -14.42
N ARG A 440 17.69 8.39 -15.56
CA ARG A 440 18.87 9.25 -15.57
C ARG A 440 18.72 10.51 -14.71
N ALA A 441 17.51 11.08 -14.69
CA ALA A 441 17.24 12.23 -13.82
C ALA A 441 17.24 11.87 -12.32
N LEU A 442 16.84 10.65 -11.96
CA LEU A 442 16.85 10.19 -10.56
C LEU A 442 18.25 9.76 -10.07
N GLU A 443 19.16 9.39 -10.97
CA GLU A 443 20.54 9.00 -10.66
C GLU A 443 21.46 10.21 -10.43
N ARG A 444 21.07 11.41 -10.85
CA ARG A 444 21.76 12.70 -10.62
C ARG A 444 21.36 13.34 -9.30
#